data_66496ae53c67e6d3be86f43f70c70af1
#
_entry.id   66496ae53c67e6d3be86f43f70c70af1
#
_cell.length_a   1.000
_cell.length_b   1.000
_cell.length_c   1.000
_cell.angle_alpha   90.00
_cell.angle_beta   90.00
_cell.angle_gamma   90.00
#
_symmetry.space_group_name_H-M   'P 1'
#
loop_
_entity.id
_entity.type
_entity.pdbx_description
1 polymer ?
#
loop_
_entity_poly.entity_id
_entity_poly.type
_entity_poly.pdbx_seq_one_letter_code
_entity_poly.pdbx_strand_id
1 'polypeptide(L)'
;MPEPQIFGTHEPKTLEQLRDVASRADRAALMADGHLGYVMPIGGVAAYRSQVSVVGVGFDIACGNAAIRTDLTRAQLPPHLRELADAIQETISFGVGRKNQADDAPTDHPLFEDSAWEAVPDRHERDRLRAKARSQLGTVGSGNHYVDVFADDTDRIWVGVHFGSRGFGFGVAHGFLALGQNRAWGERVPERETLLDVTSPVGDAYWQLMNLAGRYAYAGREWVARKVVELLGGREQELVHNHHNFAWREEHGGEPFYVVRKGATPAFPGQKGFVGGSMGDDAVIIRGVASDSAEVRDLQARALYSTVHGAGRVMSRTAAAGKRTRRGKVTKPGAISREMMLAWVKEKGVVLRGGGADESPHVYRRLPEVLAAQGPTVEVLHVLHPLVVVMAGAEEFDPYKD
;
A
#
# COMPACT_ATOMS: atom_id res chain seq x y z
N MET A 1 6.17 -19.69 22.42
CA MET A 1 5.76 -18.43 21.81
C MET A 1 4.23 -18.40 21.78
N PRO A 2 3.57 -17.26 21.98
CA PRO A 2 2.11 -17.20 21.89
C PRO A 2 1.67 -17.57 20.47
N GLU A 3 0.51 -18.22 20.35
CA GLU A 3 -0.09 -18.52 19.06
C GLU A 3 -0.43 -17.23 18.32
N PRO A 4 -0.18 -17.13 16.99
CA PRO A 4 -0.57 -15.98 16.20
C PRO A 4 -2.08 -15.71 16.25
N GLN A 5 -2.48 -14.44 16.36
CA GLN A 5 -3.89 -14.08 16.16
C GLN A 5 -4.23 -14.15 14.67
N ILE A 6 -5.28 -14.87 14.33
CA ILE A 6 -5.72 -15.05 12.94
C ILE A 6 -7.17 -14.58 12.83
N PHE A 7 -7.43 -13.69 11.86
CA PHE A 7 -8.78 -13.23 11.50
C PHE A 7 -9.20 -13.86 10.17
N GLY A 8 -10.45 -14.38 10.13
CA GLY A 8 -11.00 -14.99 8.92
C GLY A 8 -10.41 -16.37 8.60
N THR A 9 -10.58 -16.77 7.35
CA THR A 9 -10.13 -18.09 6.83
C THR A 9 -9.12 -17.89 5.70
N HIS A 10 -8.03 -18.66 5.74
CA HIS A 10 -6.91 -18.51 4.80
C HIS A 10 -6.50 -19.85 4.20
N GLU A 11 -5.83 -19.76 3.05
CA GLU A 11 -5.22 -20.92 2.41
C GLU A 11 -4.10 -21.53 3.26
N PRO A 12 -3.90 -22.86 3.24
CA PRO A 12 -2.85 -23.54 4.03
C PRO A 12 -1.47 -22.93 3.87
N LYS A 13 -1.06 -22.57 2.65
CA LYS A 13 0.25 -21.96 2.39
C LYS A 13 0.43 -20.59 3.05
N THR A 14 -0.62 -19.78 3.13
CA THR A 14 -0.61 -18.50 3.85
C THR A 14 -0.38 -18.73 5.35
N LEU A 15 -1.05 -19.74 5.92
CA LEU A 15 -0.87 -20.12 7.32
C LEU A 15 0.51 -20.73 7.61
N GLU A 16 1.09 -21.47 6.66
CA GLU A 16 2.46 -21.97 6.75
C GLU A 16 3.47 -20.81 6.79
N GLN A 17 3.31 -19.80 5.92
CA GLN A 17 4.13 -18.60 5.97
C GLN A 17 3.99 -17.84 7.30
N LEU A 18 2.77 -17.72 7.82
CA LEU A 18 2.55 -17.07 9.12
C LEU A 18 3.28 -17.82 10.26
N ARG A 19 3.19 -19.16 10.27
CA ARG A 19 3.90 -19.98 11.28
C ARG A 19 5.41 -19.84 11.18
N ASP A 20 5.94 -19.77 9.96
CA ASP A 20 7.36 -19.52 9.73
C ASP A 20 7.79 -18.15 10.27
N VAL A 21 7.04 -17.09 10.01
CA VAL A 21 7.27 -15.75 10.59
C VAL A 21 7.16 -15.80 12.12
N ALA A 22 6.10 -16.39 12.66
CA ALA A 22 5.86 -16.51 14.11
C ALA A 22 6.95 -17.30 14.83
N SER A 23 7.65 -18.20 14.14
CA SER A 23 8.80 -18.93 14.72
C SER A 23 10.00 -18.04 15.04
N ARG A 24 10.07 -16.84 14.46
CA ARG A 24 11.17 -15.87 14.61
C ARG A 24 10.75 -14.58 15.30
N ALA A 25 9.46 -14.27 15.30
CA ALA A 25 8.89 -13.08 15.91
C ALA A 25 8.50 -13.33 17.38
N ASP A 26 8.52 -12.29 18.20
CA ASP A 26 8.01 -12.36 19.59
C ASP A 26 6.48 -12.47 19.61
N ARG A 27 5.80 -11.81 18.66
CA ARG A 27 4.34 -11.87 18.45
C ARG A 27 4.03 -11.79 16.97
N ALA A 28 2.92 -12.41 16.54
CA ALA A 28 2.45 -12.34 15.16
C ALA A 28 0.93 -12.34 15.06
N ALA A 29 0.41 -11.77 13.97
CA ALA A 29 -0.99 -11.79 13.64
C ALA A 29 -1.20 -11.83 12.13
N LEU A 30 -2.40 -12.25 11.68
CA LEU A 30 -2.83 -12.24 10.28
C LEU A 30 -4.22 -11.64 10.18
N MET A 31 -4.35 -10.60 9.38
CA MET A 31 -5.61 -9.89 9.14
C MET A 31 -6.51 -10.67 8.17
N ALA A 32 -7.81 -10.35 8.15
CA ALA A 32 -8.83 -11.08 7.40
C ALA A 32 -8.63 -11.07 5.87
N ASP A 33 -7.94 -10.09 5.32
CA ASP A 33 -7.55 -9.98 3.91
C ASP A 33 -6.29 -10.80 3.56
N GLY A 34 -5.76 -11.57 4.51
CA GLY A 34 -4.50 -12.30 4.40
C GLY A 34 -4.43 -13.23 3.20
N HIS A 35 -3.29 -13.22 2.50
CA HIS A 35 -2.98 -14.11 1.38
C HIS A 35 -1.46 -14.31 1.22
N LEU A 36 -1.08 -15.22 0.33
CA LEU A 36 0.32 -15.58 0.12
C LEU A 36 1.14 -14.36 -0.33
N GLY A 37 2.25 -14.10 0.36
CA GLY A 37 3.27 -13.11 0.02
C GLY A 37 4.60 -13.79 -0.33
N TYR A 38 5.72 -13.04 -0.35
CA TYR A 38 7.04 -13.65 -0.58
C TYR A 38 7.53 -14.43 0.65
N VAL A 39 7.99 -13.75 1.68
CA VAL A 39 8.50 -14.36 2.93
C VAL A 39 7.48 -14.25 4.05
N MET A 40 6.80 -13.11 4.12
CA MET A 40 5.73 -12.82 5.05
C MET A 40 4.41 -12.74 4.30
N PRO A 41 3.31 -13.33 4.80
CA PRO A 41 2.01 -13.20 4.13
C PRO A 41 1.59 -11.74 4.08
N ILE A 42 0.87 -11.36 3.01
CA ILE A 42 0.16 -10.08 2.97
C ILE A 42 -0.98 -10.15 4.00
N GLY A 43 -1.27 -9.08 4.70
CA GLY A 43 -2.13 -9.08 5.88
C GLY A 43 -1.38 -9.47 7.16
N GLY A 44 -0.09 -9.80 7.05
CA GLY A 44 0.74 -10.25 8.16
C GLY A 44 1.26 -9.09 9.02
N VAL A 45 1.35 -9.36 10.32
CA VAL A 45 1.95 -8.47 11.33
C VAL A 45 2.90 -9.27 12.18
N ALA A 46 4.10 -8.74 12.43
CA ALA A 46 5.10 -9.38 13.27
C ALA A 46 5.81 -8.35 14.15
N ALA A 47 5.95 -8.64 15.44
CA ALA A 47 6.63 -7.77 16.39
C ALA A 47 7.96 -8.41 16.84
N TYR A 48 9.02 -7.61 16.88
CA TYR A 48 10.37 -8.00 17.26
C TYR A 48 10.92 -7.02 18.32
N ARG A 49 11.71 -7.50 19.29
CA ARG A 49 12.28 -6.64 20.34
C ARG A 49 13.41 -5.74 19.84
N SER A 50 14.24 -6.23 18.93
CA SER A 50 15.42 -5.50 18.44
C SER A 50 15.69 -5.65 16.94
N GLN A 51 14.77 -6.20 16.19
CA GLN A 51 14.99 -6.52 14.78
C GLN A 51 13.89 -5.95 13.88
N VAL A 52 14.24 -5.72 12.62
CA VAL A 52 13.28 -5.37 11.55
C VAL A 52 13.51 -6.28 10.35
N SER A 53 12.45 -6.88 9.84
CA SER A 53 12.51 -7.68 8.62
C SER A 53 12.46 -6.79 7.39
N VAL A 54 13.51 -6.84 6.56
CA VAL A 54 13.56 -6.09 5.29
C VAL A 54 12.49 -6.59 4.31
N VAL A 55 12.36 -7.91 4.16
CA VAL A 55 11.35 -8.52 3.26
C VAL A 55 9.96 -8.49 3.87
N GLY A 56 9.86 -8.48 5.21
CA GLY A 56 8.60 -8.28 5.93
C GLY A 56 8.00 -6.89 5.70
N VAL A 57 8.82 -5.83 5.70
CA VAL A 57 8.39 -4.49 5.27
C VAL A 57 8.04 -4.50 3.79
N GLY A 58 8.81 -5.22 2.96
CA GLY A 58 8.60 -5.37 1.54
C GLY A 58 9.40 -4.37 0.68
N PHE A 59 9.35 -4.59 -0.64
CA PHE A 59 10.11 -3.78 -1.61
C PHE A 59 9.44 -2.43 -1.91
N ASP A 60 8.12 -2.34 -1.81
CA ASP A 60 7.43 -1.04 -1.82
C ASP A 60 7.26 -0.53 -0.40
N ILE A 61 8.39 -0.08 0.19
CA ILE A 61 8.41 0.50 1.54
C ILE A 61 7.36 1.62 1.61
N ALA A 62 6.56 1.62 2.67
CA ALA A 62 5.53 2.62 2.92
C ALA A 62 4.42 2.65 1.83
N CYS A 63 4.20 1.52 1.09
CA CYS A 63 2.94 1.40 0.38
C CYS A 63 1.79 1.67 1.35
N GLY A 64 0.84 2.44 0.91
CA GLY A 64 -0.21 2.94 1.79
C GLY A 64 -1.23 3.78 1.06
N ASN A 65 -2.20 4.26 1.81
CA ASN A 65 -3.34 4.99 1.31
C ASN A 65 -3.37 6.42 1.86
N ALA A 66 -3.92 7.35 1.07
CA ALA A 66 -4.41 8.64 1.56
C ALA A 66 -5.80 8.90 1.00
N ALA A 67 -6.69 9.47 1.80
CA ALA A 67 -7.99 9.93 1.38
C ALA A 67 -8.23 11.35 1.87
N ILE A 68 -8.62 12.27 0.96
CA ILE A 68 -9.01 13.64 1.28
C ILE A 68 -10.52 13.78 1.09
N ARG A 69 -11.23 14.13 2.17
CA ARG A 69 -12.59 14.63 2.07
C ARG A 69 -12.55 16.08 1.63
N THR A 70 -13.33 16.40 0.60
CA THR A 70 -13.43 17.76 0.08
C THR A 70 -14.66 18.48 0.62
N ASP A 71 -14.74 19.79 0.36
CA ASP A 71 -15.95 20.60 0.57
C ASP A 71 -17.01 20.38 -0.51
N LEU A 72 -16.70 19.63 -1.58
CA LEU A 72 -17.60 19.39 -2.69
C LEU A 72 -18.63 18.29 -2.39
N THR A 73 -19.75 18.38 -3.09
CA THR A 73 -20.77 17.33 -3.20
C THR A 73 -20.83 16.79 -4.62
N ARG A 74 -21.45 15.63 -4.79
CA ARG A 74 -21.60 14.98 -6.11
C ARG A 74 -22.29 15.88 -7.13
N ALA A 75 -23.27 16.70 -6.69
CA ALA A 75 -23.99 17.63 -7.56
C ALA A 75 -23.12 18.76 -8.13
N GLN A 76 -21.96 19.04 -7.52
CA GLN A 76 -21.00 20.06 -7.96
C GLN A 76 -19.95 19.51 -8.92
N LEU A 77 -19.88 18.20 -9.11
CA LEU A 77 -18.98 17.62 -10.09
C LEU A 77 -19.45 17.86 -11.53
N PRO A 78 -18.52 17.90 -12.52
CA PRO A 78 -18.87 17.98 -13.92
C PRO A 78 -19.85 16.84 -14.31
N PRO A 79 -20.82 17.11 -15.19
CA PRO A 79 -21.76 16.07 -15.65
C PRO A 79 -21.06 14.95 -16.42
N HIS A 80 -19.87 15.22 -16.95
CA HIS A 80 -19.06 14.29 -17.73
C HIS A 80 -17.75 13.92 -16.98
N LEU A 81 -17.82 12.89 -16.11
CA LEU A 81 -16.67 12.41 -15.32
C LEU A 81 -15.53 11.85 -16.19
N ARG A 82 -15.76 11.63 -17.49
CA ARG A 82 -14.71 11.21 -18.43
C ARG A 82 -13.64 12.29 -18.60
N GLU A 83 -14.04 13.54 -18.71
CA GLU A 83 -13.12 14.68 -18.83
C GLU A 83 -12.27 14.83 -17.57
N LEU A 84 -12.87 14.62 -16.40
CA LEU A 84 -12.13 14.59 -15.14
C LEU A 84 -11.11 13.45 -15.09
N ALA A 85 -11.50 12.24 -15.52
CA ALA A 85 -10.60 11.09 -15.57
C ALA A 85 -9.41 11.33 -16.52
N ASP A 86 -9.66 11.97 -17.66
CA ASP A 86 -8.63 12.36 -18.63
C ASP A 86 -7.69 13.42 -18.03
N ALA A 87 -8.24 14.45 -17.40
CA ALA A 87 -7.45 15.49 -16.72
C ALA A 87 -6.54 14.90 -15.61
N ILE A 88 -7.03 13.97 -14.81
CA ILE A 88 -6.22 13.27 -13.80
C ILE A 88 -5.10 12.47 -14.47
N GLN A 89 -5.43 11.72 -15.54
CA GLN A 89 -4.44 10.90 -16.25
C GLN A 89 -3.35 11.73 -16.95
N GLU A 90 -3.69 12.92 -17.43
CA GLU A 90 -2.77 13.86 -18.08
C GLU A 90 -1.88 14.59 -17.07
N THR A 91 -2.43 14.95 -15.90
CA THR A 91 -1.71 15.70 -14.86
C THR A 91 -0.81 14.82 -14.00
N ILE A 92 -1.28 13.63 -13.63
CA ILE A 92 -0.56 12.71 -12.75
C ILE A 92 0.22 11.67 -13.56
N SER A 93 1.50 11.49 -13.24
CA SER A 93 2.35 10.52 -13.93
C SER A 93 2.15 9.12 -13.35
N PHE A 94 1.56 8.20 -14.14
CA PHE A 94 1.37 6.79 -13.80
C PHE A 94 2.44 5.91 -14.46
N GLY A 95 2.86 4.83 -13.77
CA GLY A 95 3.67 3.78 -14.34
C GLY A 95 5.07 3.62 -13.74
N VAL A 96 5.75 2.51 -14.16
CA VAL A 96 7.08 2.16 -13.67
C VAL A 96 8.13 3.15 -14.20
N GLY A 97 8.94 3.71 -13.30
CA GLY A 97 10.06 4.59 -13.65
C GLY A 97 9.66 5.97 -14.18
N ARG A 98 8.38 6.30 -14.20
CA ARG A 98 7.89 7.63 -14.62
C ARG A 98 8.40 8.71 -13.68
N LYS A 99 8.58 9.90 -14.23
CA LYS A 99 8.97 11.11 -13.51
C LYS A 99 7.76 12.03 -13.37
N ASN A 100 7.71 12.82 -12.32
CA ASN A 100 6.74 13.87 -12.18
C ASN A 100 7.09 15.00 -13.18
N GLN A 101 6.15 15.30 -14.06
CA GLN A 101 6.31 16.29 -15.14
C GLN A 101 5.47 17.54 -14.91
N ALA A 102 4.79 17.65 -13.76
CA ALA A 102 4.03 18.85 -13.41
C ALA A 102 4.97 20.05 -13.19
N ASP A 103 4.53 21.24 -13.55
CA ASP A 103 5.31 22.47 -13.37
C ASP A 103 5.60 22.75 -11.89
N ASP A 104 4.71 22.34 -11.00
CA ASP A 104 4.81 22.44 -9.55
C ASP A 104 5.27 21.13 -8.87
N ALA A 105 5.93 20.23 -9.62
CA ALA A 105 6.49 19.00 -9.06
C ALA A 105 7.39 19.31 -7.85
N PRO A 106 7.24 18.60 -6.72
CA PRO A 106 7.90 18.93 -5.45
C PRO A 106 9.39 18.48 -5.43
N THR A 107 10.15 18.94 -6.41
CA THR A 107 11.56 18.54 -6.62
C THR A 107 12.54 19.17 -5.64
N ASP A 108 12.13 20.19 -4.92
CA ASP A 108 12.88 20.93 -3.89
C ASP A 108 12.43 20.62 -2.45
N HIS A 109 11.63 19.57 -2.28
CA HIS A 109 11.11 19.18 -0.98
C HIS A 109 12.24 18.97 0.07
N PRO A 110 12.10 19.44 1.34
CA PRO A 110 13.13 19.33 2.38
C PRO A 110 13.63 17.91 2.67
N LEU A 111 12.86 16.89 2.34
CA LEU A 111 13.27 15.47 2.44
C LEU A 111 14.57 15.16 1.68
N PHE A 112 14.92 15.92 0.66
CA PHE A 112 16.13 15.69 -0.13
C PHE A 112 17.41 16.21 0.52
N GLU A 113 17.25 16.99 1.60
CA GLU A 113 18.36 17.48 2.43
C GLU A 113 18.42 16.80 3.81
N ASP A 114 17.62 15.73 4.01
CA ASP A 114 17.59 14.96 5.26
C ASP A 114 18.91 14.20 5.48
N SER A 115 19.41 14.21 6.71
CA SER A 115 20.67 13.54 7.08
C SER A 115 20.61 12.02 6.93
N ALA A 116 19.42 11.42 6.93
CA ALA A 116 19.25 9.98 6.71
C ALA A 116 19.81 9.49 5.36
N TRP A 117 19.97 10.37 4.36
CA TRP A 117 20.63 10.02 3.11
C TRP A 117 22.08 9.55 3.31
N GLU A 118 22.76 10.02 4.36
CA GLU A 118 24.14 9.60 4.68
C GLU A 118 24.24 8.11 5.08
N ALA A 119 23.10 7.48 5.43
CA ALA A 119 23.02 6.06 5.73
C ALA A 119 23.14 5.15 4.50
N VAL A 120 23.07 5.68 3.26
CA VAL A 120 23.45 4.95 2.05
C VAL A 120 24.97 4.84 2.00
N PRO A 121 25.56 3.60 2.00
CA PRO A 121 26.98 3.41 2.22
C PRO A 121 27.90 4.02 1.15
N ASP A 122 27.45 4.01 -0.10
CA ASP A 122 28.21 4.52 -1.25
C ASP A 122 27.67 5.87 -1.71
N ARG A 123 28.54 6.87 -1.85
CA ARG A 123 28.17 8.22 -2.23
C ARG A 123 27.53 8.28 -3.63
N HIS A 124 28.06 7.54 -4.59
CA HIS A 124 27.52 7.54 -5.94
C HIS A 124 26.11 6.94 -5.97
N GLU A 125 25.90 5.83 -5.28
CA GLU A 125 24.58 5.21 -5.12
C GLU A 125 23.60 6.11 -4.37
N ARG A 126 24.07 6.81 -3.33
CA ARG A 126 23.26 7.81 -2.63
C ARG A 126 22.78 8.92 -3.56
N ASP A 127 23.70 9.53 -4.31
CA ASP A 127 23.38 10.64 -5.20
C ASP A 127 22.41 10.17 -6.31
N ARG A 128 22.64 8.96 -6.85
CA ARG A 128 21.76 8.32 -7.84
C ARG A 128 20.36 8.06 -7.28
N LEU A 129 20.28 7.51 -6.07
CA LEU A 129 19.01 7.17 -5.42
C LEU A 129 18.23 8.43 -5.05
N ARG A 130 18.90 9.47 -4.54
CA ARG A 130 18.32 10.78 -4.22
C ARG A 130 17.81 11.51 -5.46
N ALA A 131 18.57 11.48 -6.56
CA ALA A 131 18.13 12.05 -7.83
C ALA A 131 16.89 11.32 -8.40
N LYS A 132 16.85 9.98 -8.29
CA LYS A 132 15.67 9.19 -8.66
C LYS A 132 14.47 9.58 -7.79
N ALA A 133 14.63 9.63 -6.47
CA ALA A 133 13.58 10.01 -5.54
C ALA A 133 13.02 11.41 -5.88
N ARG A 134 13.91 12.39 -6.08
CA ARG A 134 13.55 13.77 -6.47
C ARG A 134 12.71 13.81 -7.74
N SER A 135 13.04 13.01 -8.74
CA SER A 135 12.30 12.97 -10.01
C SER A 135 10.96 12.22 -9.92
N GLN A 136 10.76 11.39 -8.91
CA GLN A 136 9.57 10.52 -8.79
C GLN A 136 8.60 10.95 -7.69
N LEU A 137 8.91 11.96 -6.88
CA LEU A 137 8.00 12.43 -5.84
C LEU A 137 6.71 12.97 -6.49
N GLY A 138 5.55 12.49 -6.01
CA GLY A 138 4.26 12.83 -6.61
C GLY A 138 3.94 12.06 -7.90
N THR A 139 4.58 10.91 -8.16
CA THR A 139 4.16 9.96 -9.21
C THR A 139 3.41 8.78 -8.62
N VAL A 140 2.55 8.16 -9.43
CA VAL A 140 1.81 6.93 -9.10
C VAL A 140 2.42 5.77 -9.90
N GLY A 141 2.58 4.61 -9.26
CA GLY A 141 3.19 3.45 -9.89
C GLY A 141 2.32 2.71 -10.87
N SER A 142 2.59 1.42 -10.96
CA SER A 142 1.81 0.45 -11.72
C SER A 142 1.19 -0.59 -10.78
N GLY A 143 0.57 -1.62 -11.35
CA GLY A 143 -0.10 -2.66 -10.60
C GLY A 143 -1.38 -2.14 -9.93
N ASN A 144 -1.51 -2.36 -8.64
CA ASN A 144 -2.65 -1.93 -7.84
C ASN A 144 -2.58 -0.46 -7.34
N HIS A 145 -1.64 0.34 -7.84
CA HIS A 145 -1.56 1.76 -7.53
C HIS A 145 -2.61 2.56 -8.31
N TYR A 146 -3.31 3.43 -7.63
CA TYR A 146 -4.45 4.16 -8.20
C TYR A 146 -4.60 5.59 -7.67
N VAL A 147 -5.41 6.35 -8.39
CA VAL A 147 -6.02 7.61 -7.99
C VAL A 147 -7.51 7.52 -8.27
N ASP A 148 -8.32 7.64 -7.25
CA ASP A 148 -9.77 7.46 -7.33
C ASP A 148 -10.49 8.70 -6.81
N VAL A 149 -11.67 8.97 -7.40
CA VAL A 149 -12.64 9.94 -6.89
C VAL A 149 -13.88 9.18 -6.47
N PHE A 150 -14.34 9.44 -5.24
CA PHE A 150 -15.48 8.77 -4.63
C PHE A 150 -16.56 9.78 -4.22
N ALA A 151 -17.79 9.28 -4.05
CA ALA A 151 -18.82 9.93 -3.23
C ALA A 151 -19.08 9.04 -2.01
N ASP A 152 -19.28 9.63 -0.81
CA ASP A 152 -19.74 8.88 0.34
C ASP A 152 -21.29 8.85 0.43
N ASP A 153 -21.83 8.12 1.43
CA ASP A 153 -23.28 7.98 1.67
C ASP A 153 -24.00 9.32 1.90
N THR A 154 -23.25 10.41 2.10
CA THR A 154 -23.77 11.77 2.25
C THR A 154 -23.53 12.65 1.03
N ASP A 155 -23.18 12.03 -0.11
CA ASP A 155 -22.80 12.69 -1.37
C ASP A 155 -21.57 13.60 -1.27
N ARG A 156 -20.74 13.49 -0.23
CA ARG A 156 -19.47 14.22 -0.13
C ARG A 156 -18.41 13.59 -1.01
N ILE A 157 -17.63 14.42 -1.68
CA ILE A 157 -16.57 13.96 -2.56
C ILE A 157 -15.28 13.72 -1.78
N TRP A 158 -14.70 12.56 -2.04
CA TRP A 158 -13.41 12.14 -1.56
C TRP A 158 -12.44 11.85 -2.70
N VAL A 159 -11.17 12.17 -2.49
CA VAL A 159 -10.07 11.75 -3.37
C VAL A 159 -9.25 10.72 -2.62
N GLY A 160 -9.13 9.52 -3.18
CA GLY A 160 -8.33 8.44 -2.62
C GLY A 160 -7.13 8.12 -3.50
N VAL A 161 -5.97 7.86 -2.89
CA VAL A 161 -4.75 7.46 -3.59
C VAL A 161 -4.06 6.31 -2.90
N HIS A 162 -3.45 5.41 -3.69
CA HIS A 162 -2.72 4.25 -3.21
C HIS A 162 -1.40 4.10 -3.96
N PHE A 163 -0.29 4.28 -3.25
CA PHE A 163 1.06 3.95 -3.69
C PHE A 163 2.07 4.12 -2.56
N GLY A 164 3.30 3.64 -2.77
CA GLY A 164 4.39 3.68 -1.79
C GLY A 164 5.50 4.66 -2.15
N SER A 165 6.73 4.33 -1.71
CA SER A 165 7.92 5.18 -1.84
C SER A 165 8.60 5.10 -3.21
N ARG A 166 7.94 4.53 -4.20
CA ARG A 166 8.40 4.46 -5.58
C ARG A 166 9.77 3.75 -5.68
N GLY A 167 10.57 4.12 -6.69
CA GLY A 167 11.91 3.57 -6.89
C GLY A 167 12.92 3.91 -5.78
N PHE A 168 12.58 4.83 -4.87
CA PHE A 168 13.40 5.12 -3.68
C PHE A 168 13.36 3.96 -2.70
N GLY A 169 12.18 3.61 -2.16
CA GLY A 169 12.05 2.51 -1.21
C GLY A 169 12.46 1.16 -1.79
N PHE A 170 12.18 0.92 -3.07
CA PHE A 170 12.68 -0.26 -3.76
C PHE A 170 14.21 -0.35 -3.72
N GLY A 171 14.93 0.75 -4.01
CA GLY A 171 16.37 0.80 -3.93
C GLY A 171 16.90 0.57 -2.51
N VAL A 172 16.24 1.15 -1.51
CA VAL A 172 16.57 0.94 -0.09
C VAL A 172 16.39 -0.52 0.29
N ALA A 173 15.23 -1.12 0.00
CA ALA A 173 14.96 -2.52 0.34
C ALA A 173 15.97 -3.48 -0.30
N HIS A 174 16.27 -3.33 -1.58
CA HIS A 174 17.25 -4.17 -2.26
C HIS A 174 18.69 -3.97 -1.74
N GLY A 175 19.08 -2.72 -1.45
CA GLY A 175 20.39 -2.42 -0.88
C GLY A 175 20.59 -3.10 0.47
N PHE A 176 19.62 -2.98 1.39
CA PHE A 176 19.71 -3.59 2.71
C PHE A 176 19.46 -5.10 2.71
N LEU A 177 18.70 -5.62 1.76
CA LEU A 177 18.61 -7.08 1.55
C LEU A 177 19.97 -7.67 1.19
N ALA A 178 20.75 -7.00 0.34
CA ALA A 178 22.11 -7.42 -0.01
C ALA A 178 23.05 -7.31 1.20
N LEU A 179 23.09 -6.15 1.88
CA LEU A 179 23.92 -5.92 3.06
C LEU A 179 23.63 -6.92 4.19
N GLY A 180 22.33 -7.19 4.48
CA GLY A 180 21.91 -8.15 5.50
C GLY A 180 22.28 -9.60 5.17
N GLN A 181 22.60 -9.88 3.90
CA GLN A 181 23.14 -11.17 3.44
C GLN A 181 24.67 -11.15 3.23
N ASN A 182 25.36 -10.15 3.78
CA ASN A 182 26.81 -9.95 3.66
C ASN A 182 27.28 -9.79 2.20
N ARG A 183 26.51 -9.08 1.40
CA ARG A 183 26.82 -8.73 0.00
C ARG A 183 26.95 -7.22 -0.17
N ALA A 184 27.52 -6.79 -1.30
CA ALA A 184 27.64 -5.38 -1.60
C ALA A 184 26.28 -4.73 -1.88
N TRP A 185 26.16 -3.43 -1.59
CA TRP A 185 24.96 -2.64 -1.92
C TRP A 185 24.59 -2.78 -3.40
N GLY A 186 23.32 -3.11 -3.66
CA GLY A 186 22.81 -3.29 -5.02
C GLY A 186 23.17 -4.61 -5.70
N GLU A 187 23.93 -5.49 -5.04
CA GLU A 187 24.16 -6.85 -5.53
C GLU A 187 22.84 -7.64 -5.52
N ARG A 188 22.59 -8.40 -6.58
CA ARG A 188 21.38 -9.23 -6.66
C ARG A 188 21.51 -10.46 -5.76
N VAL A 189 20.60 -10.58 -4.81
CA VAL A 189 20.55 -11.66 -3.84
C VAL A 189 19.16 -12.32 -3.82
N PRO A 190 19.05 -13.55 -3.31
CA PRO A 190 17.74 -14.20 -3.12
C PRO A 190 16.85 -13.42 -2.14
N GLU A 191 15.56 -13.37 -2.45
CA GLU A 191 14.51 -12.77 -1.59
C GLU A 191 14.15 -13.75 -0.47
N ARG A 192 14.98 -13.80 0.56
CA ARG A 192 14.77 -14.61 1.77
C ARG A 192 14.67 -13.72 2.99
N GLU A 193 14.12 -14.26 4.08
CA GLU A 193 14.06 -13.54 5.35
C GLU A 193 15.42 -12.94 5.72
N THR A 194 15.39 -11.65 6.00
CA THR A 194 16.56 -10.87 6.38
C THR A 194 16.18 -9.94 7.51
N LEU A 195 16.47 -10.40 8.73
CA LEU A 195 16.27 -9.65 9.97
C LEU A 195 17.52 -8.83 10.27
N LEU A 196 17.36 -7.53 10.40
CA LEU A 196 18.44 -6.60 10.78
C LEU A 196 18.25 -6.19 12.23
N ASP A 197 19.28 -6.39 13.05
CA ASP A 197 19.31 -5.85 14.41
C ASP A 197 19.45 -4.33 14.33
N VAL A 198 18.47 -3.60 14.85
CA VAL A 198 18.40 -2.13 14.80
C VAL A 198 19.49 -1.45 15.62
N THR A 199 20.18 -2.18 16.51
CA THR A 199 21.32 -1.67 17.28
C THR A 199 22.64 -1.83 16.51
N SER A 200 22.64 -2.61 15.43
CA SER A 200 23.80 -2.73 14.54
C SER A 200 23.88 -1.53 13.58
N PRO A 201 25.07 -1.18 13.07
CA PRO A 201 25.21 -0.10 12.09
C PRO A 201 24.35 -0.29 10.83
N VAL A 202 24.21 -1.54 10.35
CA VAL A 202 23.39 -1.85 9.16
C VAL A 202 21.90 -1.73 9.47
N GLY A 203 21.47 -2.21 10.64
CA GLY A 203 20.07 -2.15 11.05
C GLY A 203 19.63 -0.71 11.36
N ASP A 204 20.48 0.09 12.01
CA ASP A 204 20.20 1.52 12.26
C ASP A 204 20.13 2.30 10.94
N ALA A 205 21.04 2.06 10.01
CA ALA A 205 21.02 2.66 8.67
C ALA A 205 19.74 2.31 7.89
N TYR A 206 19.31 1.04 7.96
CA TYR A 206 18.03 0.63 7.37
C TYR A 206 16.86 1.35 8.01
N TRP A 207 16.83 1.42 9.35
CA TRP A 207 15.78 2.08 10.10
C TRP A 207 15.64 3.56 9.71
N GLN A 208 16.76 4.29 9.59
CA GLN A 208 16.77 5.69 9.17
C GLN A 208 16.23 5.86 7.75
N LEU A 209 16.70 5.07 6.78
CA LEU A 209 16.28 5.19 5.38
C LEU A 209 14.86 4.70 5.14
N MET A 210 14.41 3.66 5.86
CA MET A 210 13.03 3.21 5.83
C MET A 210 12.10 4.32 6.33
N ASN A 211 12.45 4.99 7.43
CA ASN A 211 11.67 6.12 7.94
C ASN A 211 11.66 7.32 6.99
N LEU A 212 12.78 7.60 6.32
CA LEU A 212 12.83 8.62 5.26
C LEU A 212 11.91 8.24 4.09
N ALA A 213 11.91 6.97 3.66
CA ALA A 213 11.01 6.46 2.63
C ALA A 213 9.53 6.56 3.05
N GLY A 214 9.24 6.41 4.34
CA GLY A 214 7.91 6.64 4.91
C GLY A 214 7.44 8.08 4.73
N ARG A 215 8.26 9.04 5.16
CA ARG A 215 7.97 10.48 4.98
C ARG A 215 7.86 10.85 3.50
N TYR A 216 8.70 10.29 2.66
CA TYR A 216 8.66 10.46 1.22
C TYR A 216 7.33 9.98 0.61
N ALA A 217 6.86 8.79 1.01
CA ALA A 217 5.59 8.25 0.53
C ALA A 217 4.40 9.10 1.01
N TYR A 218 4.44 9.62 2.23
CA TYR A 218 3.44 10.58 2.72
C TYR A 218 3.42 11.83 1.85
N ALA A 219 4.55 12.51 1.69
CA ALA A 219 4.64 13.72 0.86
C ALA A 219 4.15 13.49 -0.58
N GLY A 220 4.49 12.33 -1.17
CA GLY A 220 4.04 11.98 -2.52
C GLY A 220 2.53 11.80 -2.62
N ARG A 221 1.90 11.04 -1.69
CA ARG A 221 0.44 10.84 -1.67
C ARG A 221 -0.31 12.14 -1.39
N GLU A 222 0.18 12.96 -0.48
CA GLU A 222 -0.42 14.26 -0.20
C GLU A 222 -0.39 15.18 -1.41
N TRP A 223 0.75 15.26 -2.10
CA TRP A 223 0.85 16.08 -3.31
C TRP A 223 -0.14 15.60 -4.39
N VAL A 224 -0.19 14.28 -4.66
CA VAL A 224 -1.10 13.73 -5.68
C VAL A 224 -2.56 13.97 -5.29
N ALA A 225 -2.95 13.66 -4.06
CA ALA A 225 -4.32 13.81 -3.61
C ALA A 225 -4.78 15.29 -3.65
N ARG A 226 -3.92 16.23 -3.17
CA ARG A 226 -4.20 17.68 -3.23
C ARG A 226 -4.26 18.19 -4.66
N LYS A 227 -3.40 17.69 -5.55
CA LYS A 227 -3.45 18.05 -6.98
C LYS A 227 -4.77 17.64 -7.63
N VAL A 228 -5.31 16.48 -7.27
CA VAL A 228 -6.63 16.04 -7.76
C VAL A 228 -7.75 16.89 -7.14
N VAL A 229 -7.67 17.25 -5.85
CA VAL A 229 -8.62 18.17 -5.22
C VAL A 229 -8.63 19.53 -5.93
N GLU A 230 -7.45 20.02 -6.34
CA GLU A 230 -7.31 21.26 -7.14
C GLU A 230 -7.99 21.11 -8.51
N LEU A 231 -7.77 19.98 -9.22
CA LEU A 231 -8.45 19.69 -10.50
C LEU A 231 -9.97 19.64 -10.37
N LEU A 232 -10.48 19.21 -9.21
CA LEU A 232 -11.91 19.23 -8.90
C LEU A 232 -12.45 20.63 -8.58
N GLY A 233 -11.57 21.61 -8.33
CA GLY A 233 -11.95 22.95 -7.85
C GLY A 233 -12.42 22.95 -6.40
N GLY A 234 -12.08 21.93 -5.61
CA GLY A 234 -12.45 21.77 -4.21
C GLY A 234 -11.36 22.21 -3.24
N ARG A 235 -11.67 22.07 -1.94
CA ARG A 235 -10.75 22.31 -0.82
C ARG A 235 -10.73 21.12 0.11
N GLU A 236 -9.52 20.81 0.62
CA GLU A 236 -9.33 19.77 1.67
C GLU A 236 -10.08 20.16 2.94
N GLN A 237 -10.87 19.21 3.47
CA GLN A 237 -11.56 19.32 4.76
C GLN A 237 -10.99 18.36 5.79
N GLU A 238 -10.56 17.18 5.35
CA GLU A 238 -10.01 16.14 6.20
C GLU A 238 -9.04 15.28 5.38
N LEU A 239 -7.90 14.94 5.97
CA LEU A 239 -6.94 13.99 5.42
C LEU A 239 -6.86 12.74 6.32
N VAL A 240 -7.14 11.57 5.76
CA VAL A 240 -6.87 10.26 6.37
C VAL A 240 -5.69 9.63 5.64
N HIS A 241 -4.64 9.24 6.37
CA HIS A 241 -3.38 8.84 5.78
C HIS A 241 -2.75 7.68 6.56
N ASN A 242 -2.38 6.60 5.90
CA ASN A 242 -1.76 5.44 6.54
C ASN A 242 -0.79 4.71 5.60
N HIS A 243 0.28 4.15 6.17
CA HIS A 243 1.05 3.08 5.54
C HIS A 243 0.43 1.73 5.89
N HIS A 244 0.71 0.70 5.07
CA HIS A 244 0.39 -0.69 5.37
C HIS A 244 1.54 -1.66 5.05
N ASN A 245 2.66 -1.16 4.49
CA ASN A 245 3.94 -1.88 4.33
C ASN A 245 5.04 -1.08 5.01
N PHE A 246 5.21 -1.27 6.30
CA PHE A 246 6.13 -0.45 7.10
C PHE A 246 6.49 -1.12 8.41
N ALA A 247 7.46 -0.57 9.15
CA ALA A 247 7.75 -0.93 10.52
C ALA A 247 7.65 0.27 11.44
N TRP A 248 7.09 0.08 12.63
CA TRP A 248 6.96 1.11 13.66
C TRP A 248 7.59 0.64 14.97
N ARG A 249 8.18 1.56 15.70
CA ARG A 249 8.52 1.32 17.11
C ARG A 249 7.29 1.64 17.95
N GLU A 250 6.71 0.63 18.55
CA GLU A 250 5.45 0.70 19.30
C GLU A 250 5.62 0.09 20.67
N GLU A 251 4.76 0.47 21.62
CA GLU A 251 4.69 -0.13 22.95
C GLU A 251 3.48 -1.06 23.03
N HIS A 252 3.72 -2.31 23.43
CA HIS A 252 2.68 -3.33 23.58
C HIS A 252 2.83 -4.05 24.92
N GLY A 253 1.86 -3.82 25.83
CA GLY A 253 1.89 -4.41 27.17
C GLY A 253 3.04 -3.89 28.05
N GLY A 254 3.43 -2.62 27.86
CA GLY A 254 4.53 -1.98 28.59
C GLY A 254 5.94 -2.32 28.07
N GLU A 255 6.04 -3.01 26.95
CA GLU A 255 7.32 -3.37 26.31
C GLU A 255 7.43 -2.78 24.90
N PRO A 256 8.62 -2.25 24.51
CA PRO A 256 8.86 -1.73 23.18
C PRO A 256 9.07 -2.86 22.17
N PHE A 257 8.46 -2.72 20.98
CA PHE A 257 8.63 -3.63 19.86
C PHE A 257 8.81 -2.84 18.56
N TYR A 258 9.49 -3.45 17.61
CA TYR A 258 9.46 -3.07 16.20
C TYR A 258 8.38 -3.91 15.51
N VAL A 259 7.26 -3.28 15.21
CA VAL A 259 6.08 -3.93 14.62
C VAL A 259 6.10 -3.75 13.11
N VAL A 260 6.36 -4.83 12.42
CA VAL A 260 6.39 -4.91 10.95
C VAL A 260 4.99 -5.28 10.46
N ARG A 261 4.43 -4.48 9.56
CA ARG A 261 3.16 -4.75 8.88
C ARG A 261 3.41 -4.87 7.39
N LYS A 262 2.87 -5.93 6.79
CA LYS A 262 2.88 -6.18 5.35
C LYS A 262 1.46 -6.34 4.85
N GLY A 263 0.94 -5.32 4.19
CA GLY A 263 -0.47 -5.29 3.82
C GLY A 263 -1.38 -5.34 5.04
N ALA A 264 -1.04 -4.60 6.10
CA ALA A 264 -1.86 -4.42 7.29
C ALA A 264 -1.79 -2.97 7.77
N THR A 265 -2.93 -2.41 8.14
CA THR A 265 -3.07 -1.01 8.54
C THR A 265 -3.04 -0.88 10.05
N PRO A 266 -2.27 0.06 10.64
CA PRO A 266 -2.40 0.40 12.05
C PRO A 266 -3.81 0.87 12.39
N ALA A 267 -4.37 0.38 13.49
CA ALA A 267 -5.73 0.69 13.93
C ALA A 267 -5.83 0.77 15.46
N PHE A 268 -5.03 1.66 16.06
CA PHE A 268 -5.15 1.98 17.47
C PHE A 268 -6.51 2.63 17.78
N PRO A 269 -7.00 2.55 19.01
CA PRO A 269 -8.27 3.21 19.40
C PRO A 269 -8.30 4.67 18.95
N GLY A 270 -9.33 5.06 18.19
CA GLY A 270 -9.48 6.41 17.62
C GLY A 270 -8.69 6.69 16.33
N GLN A 271 -7.74 5.85 15.97
CA GLN A 271 -6.93 6.04 14.75
C GLN A 271 -7.78 5.74 13.50
N LYS A 272 -7.82 6.70 12.58
CA LYS A 272 -8.48 6.53 11.27
C LYS A 272 -7.57 5.87 10.26
N GLY A 273 -8.16 5.15 9.32
CA GLY A 273 -7.47 4.55 8.17
C GLY A 273 -8.37 4.54 6.94
N PHE A 274 -7.74 4.58 5.76
CA PHE A 274 -8.42 4.37 4.50
C PHE A 274 -8.10 2.95 4.01
N VAL A 275 -9.13 2.15 3.74
CA VAL A 275 -9.03 0.78 3.23
C VAL A 275 -9.67 0.74 1.85
N GLY A 276 -8.85 0.46 0.84
CA GLY A 276 -9.28 0.38 -0.55
C GLY A 276 -10.07 -0.89 -0.87
N GLY A 277 -11.04 -0.75 -1.75
CA GLY A 277 -11.72 -1.87 -2.41
C GLY A 277 -10.94 -2.38 -3.63
N SER A 278 -11.65 -2.69 -4.70
CA SER A 278 -11.09 -2.92 -6.03
C SER A 278 -11.66 -1.89 -7.02
N MET A 279 -11.16 -1.86 -8.27
CA MET A 279 -11.72 -0.94 -9.27
C MET A 279 -13.23 -1.20 -9.46
N GLY A 280 -14.07 -0.24 -9.10
CA GLY A 280 -15.52 -0.31 -9.16
C GLY A 280 -16.21 -0.91 -7.91
N ASP A 281 -15.47 -1.34 -6.91
CA ASP A 281 -16.02 -1.72 -5.59
C ASP A 281 -15.79 -0.60 -4.57
N ASP A 282 -16.64 -0.57 -3.54
CA ASP A 282 -16.56 0.43 -2.48
C ASP A 282 -15.24 0.33 -1.69
N ALA A 283 -14.75 1.47 -1.25
CA ALA A 283 -13.70 1.61 -0.25
C ALA A 283 -14.30 2.13 1.07
N VAL A 284 -13.54 2.17 2.14
CA VAL A 284 -14.04 2.64 3.44
C VAL A 284 -13.03 3.52 4.17
N ILE A 285 -13.54 4.48 4.95
CA ILE A 285 -12.80 5.10 6.04
C ILE A 285 -13.18 4.37 7.32
N ILE A 286 -12.18 3.83 8.00
CA ILE A 286 -12.34 3.11 9.24
C ILE A 286 -11.76 3.89 10.41
N ARG A 287 -12.10 3.43 11.63
CA ARG A 287 -11.47 3.88 12.87
C ARG A 287 -11.26 2.68 13.80
N GLY A 288 -10.10 2.60 14.46
CA GLY A 288 -9.89 1.66 15.55
C GLY A 288 -10.88 1.93 16.69
N VAL A 289 -11.59 0.89 17.14
CA VAL A 289 -12.65 1.03 18.16
C VAL A 289 -12.02 1.34 19.51
N ALA A 290 -12.52 2.38 20.20
CA ALA A 290 -12.33 2.58 21.62
C ALA A 290 -13.42 1.80 22.38
N SER A 291 -13.08 0.67 23.01
CA SER A 291 -14.05 -0.23 23.62
C SER A 291 -13.79 -0.45 25.11
N ASP A 292 -14.86 -0.49 25.89
CA ASP A 292 -14.85 -0.91 27.30
C ASP A 292 -14.88 -2.45 27.47
N SER A 293 -15.18 -3.19 26.39
CA SER A 293 -15.14 -4.65 26.40
C SER A 293 -13.70 -5.15 26.53
N ALA A 294 -13.45 -5.95 27.57
CA ALA A 294 -12.15 -6.59 27.77
C ALA A 294 -11.78 -7.54 26.62
N GLU A 295 -12.78 -8.20 26.04
CA GLU A 295 -12.61 -9.11 24.89
C GLU A 295 -12.13 -8.36 23.65
N VAL A 296 -12.73 -7.21 23.32
CA VAL A 296 -12.33 -6.38 22.16
C VAL A 296 -10.93 -5.83 22.37
N ARG A 297 -10.60 -5.34 23.58
CA ARG A 297 -9.25 -4.85 23.89
C ARG A 297 -8.18 -5.95 23.80
N ASP A 298 -8.47 -7.16 24.29
CA ASP A 298 -7.59 -8.31 24.17
C ASP A 298 -7.38 -8.68 22.71
N LEU A 299 -8.45 -8.71 21.91
CA LEU A 299 -8.37 -9.00 20.48
C LEU A 299 -7.53 -7.95 19.74
N GLN A 300 -7.70 -6.65 20.04
CA GLN A 300 -6.88 -5.56 19.49
C GLN A 300 -5.41 -5.71 19.88
N ALA A 301 -5.12 -6.03 21.13
CA ALA A 301 -3.75 -6.22 21.62
C ALA A 301 -3.06 -7.43 20.95
N ARG A 302 -3.78 -8.55 20.77
CA ARG A 302 -3.27 -9.73 20.06
C ARG A 302 -3.09 -9.46 18.56
N ALA A 303 -3.92 -8.60 17.96
CA ALA A 303 -3.78 -8.10 16.60
C ALA A 303 -2.63 -7.08 16.44
N LEU A 304 -1.92 -6.72 17.52
CA LEU A 304 -0.94 -5.63 17.53
C LEU A 304 -1.55 -4.32 17.00
N TYR A 305 -2.79 -4.03 17.40
CA TYR A 305 -3.57 -2.87 16.95
C TYR A 305 -3.53 -2.69 15.43
N SER A 306 -3.79 -3.77 14.68
CA SER A 306 -3.73 -3.80 13.23
C SER A 306 -5.05 -4.28 12.64
N THR A 307 -5.31 -3.86 11.41
CA THR A 307 -6.48 -4.27 10.62
C THR A 307 -6.11 -4.48 9.16
N VAL A 308 -7.08 -4.86 8.35
CA VAL A 308 -6.93 -5.07 6.90
C VAL A 308 -6.45 -3.80 6.18
N HIS A 309 -5.79 -3.96 5.04
CA HIS A 309 -5.35 -2.86 4.17
C HIS A 309 -6.20 -2.72 2.91
N GLY A 310 -6.94 -3.75 2.53
CA GLY A 310 -7.75 -3.82 1.34
C GLY A 310 -8.65 -5.06 1.32
N ALA A 311 -9.14 -5.39 0.13
CA ALA A 311 -10.02 -6.55 -0.06
C ALA A 311 -9.28 -7.90 -0.04
N GLY A 312 -7.96 -7.92 -0.30
CA GLY A 312 -7.17 -9.16 -0.38
C GLY A 312 -7.41 -9.96 -1.66
N ARG A 313 -6.33 -10.44 -2.25
CA ARG A 313 -6.40 -11.19 -3.53
C ARG A 313 -6.80 -12.64 -3.31
N VAL A 314 -7.53 -13.19 -4.28
CA VAL A 314 -7.90 -14.63 -4.35
C VAL A 314 -7.13 -15.37 -5.45
N MET A 315 -6.37 -14.67 -6.30
CA MET A 315 -5.49 -15.29 -7.30
C MET A 315 -4.30 -14.39 -7.63
N SER A 316 -3.20 -14.99 -8.13
CA SER A 316 -2.02 -14.24 -8.56
C SER A 316 -2.29 -13.42 -9.82
N ARG A 317 -1.48 -12.39 -10.06
CA ARG A 317 -1.55 -11.55 -11.27
C ARG A 317 -1.39 -12.38 -12.55
N THR A 318 -0.45 -13.32 -12.53
CA THR A 318 -0.23 -14.25 -13.65
C THR A 318 -1.42 -15.19 -13.89
N ALA A 319 -2.09 -15.67 -12.84
CA ALA A 319 -3.30 -16.48 -13.01
C ALA A 319 -4.45 -15.64 -13.60
N ALA A 320 -4.60 -14.40 -13.16
CA ALA A 320 -5.63 -13.48 -13.61
C ALA A 320 -5.45 -13.06 -15.09
N ALA A 321 -4.33 -12.41 -15.43
CA ALA A 321 -4.09 -11.82 -16.75
C ALA A 321 -3.39 -12.76 -17.76
N GLY A 322 -2.88 -13.91 -17.29
CA GLY A 322 -2.05 -14.82 -18.10
C GLY A 322 -0.61 -14.34 -18.27
N LYS A 323 0.12 -15.01 -19.17
CA LYS A 323 1.49 -14.64 -19.53
C LYS A 323 1.56 -14.20 -20.98
N ARG A 324 2.32 -13.13 -21.20
CA ARG A 324 2.62 -12.62 -22.55
C ARG A 324 4.15 -12.50 -22.72
N THR A 325 4.62 -12.69 -23.94
CA THR A 325 6.01 -12.33 -24.28
C THR A 325 6.16 -10.81 -24.29
N ARG A 326 7.40 -10.31 -24.25
CA ARG A 326 7.71 -8.87 -24.39
C ARG A 326 7.15 -8.25 -25.68
N ARG A 327 6.86 -9.08 -26.73
CA ARG A 327 6.24 -8.67 -27.98
C ARG A 327 4.70 -8.80 -27.97
N GLY A 328 4.07 -9.01 -26.79
CA GLY A 328 2.63 -9.08 -26.62
C GLY A 328 1.97 -10.44 -26.96
N LYS A 329 2.72 -11.45 -27.47
CA LYS A 329 2.17 -12.78 -27.78
C LYS A 329 1.74 -13.49 -26.48
N VAL A 330 0.49 -13.91 -26.38
CA VAL A 330 -0.03 -14.70 -25.26
C VAL A 330 0.65 -16.08 -25.25
N THR A 331 1.31 -16.42 -24.14
CA THR A 331 1.94 -17.73 -23.92
C THR A 331 1.14 -18.61 -22.97
N LYS A 332 0.33 -17.98 -22.09
CA LYS A 332 -0.63 -18.64 -21.21
C LYS A 332 -1.85 -17.71 -21.08
N PRO A 333 -3.08 -18.19 -21.38
CA PRO A 333 -4.27 -17.38 -21.16
C PRO A 333 -4.48 -17.10 -19.67
N GLY A 334 -5.05 -15.93 -19.34
CA GLY A 334 -5.51 -15.60 -18.00
C GLY A 334 -6.92 -16.09 -17.75
N ALA A 335 -7.28 -16.16 -16.48
CA ALA A 335 -8.64 -16.52 -16.05
C ALA A 335 -9.64 -15.36 -16.26
N ILE A 336 -9.15 -14.12 -16.28
CA ILE A 336 -9.95 -12.90 -16.37
C ILE A 336 -9.71 -12.23 -17.73
N SER A 337 -10.78 -11.99 -18.49
CA SER A 337 -10.69 -11.22 -19.72
C SER A 337 -10.89 -9.72 -19.45
N ARG A 338 -10.43 -8.89 -20.39
CA ARG A 338 -10.66 -7.45 -20.31
C ARG A 338 -12.15 -7.12 -20.39
N GLU A 339 -12.92 -7.88 -21.17
CA GLU A 339 -14.37 -7.71 -21.32
C GLU A 339 -15.09 -7.95 -19.99
N MET A 340 -14.70 -9.01 -19.23
CA MET A 340 -15.26 -9.27 -17.91
C MET A 340 -15.01 -8.11 -16.94
N MET A 341 -13.77 -7.60 -16.91
CA MET A 341 -13.39 -6.45 -16.08
C MET A 341 -14.19 -5.20 -16.44
N LEU A 342 -14.27 -4.87 -17.75
CA LEU A 342 -14.99 -3.67 -18.22
C LEU A 342 -16.50 -3.80 -18.03
N ALA A 343 -17.07 -4.99 -18.13
CA ALA A 343 -18.50 -5.23 -17.85
C ALA A 343 -18.82 -4.90 -16.37
N TRP A 344 -17.98 -5.36 -15.42
CA TRP A 344 -18.13 -5.04 -14.02
C TRP A 344 -18.07 -3.53 -13.76
N VAL A 345 -17.01 -2.86 -14.24
CA VAL A 345 -16.82 -1.42 -14.05
C VAL A 345 -18.00 -0.61 -14.64
N LYS A 346 -18.48 -1.04 -15.81
CA LYS A 346 -19.63 -0.42 -16.47
C LYS A 346 -20.92 -0.59 -15.67
N GLU A 347 -21.18 -1.79 -15.13
CA GLU A 347 -22.34 -2.08 -14.28
C GLU A 347 -22.35 -1.19 -13.03
N LYS A 348 -21.18 -0.93 -12.45
CA LYS A 348 -21.01 -0.02 -11.31
C LYS A 348 -21.09 1.47 -11.69
N GLY A 349 -21.15 1.81 -12.96
CA GLY A 349 -21.20 3.20 -13.42
C GLY A 349 -19.90 3.98 -13.25
N VAL A 350 -18.78 3.31 -13.07
CA VAL A 350 -17.46 3.91 -12.80
C VAL A 350 -16.77 4.29 -14.11
N VAL A 351 -16.12 5.44 -14.13
CA VAL A 351 -15.24 5.85 -15.24
C VAL A 351 -13.83 5.36 -14.95
N LEU A 352 -13.33 4.43 -15.75
CA LEU A 352 -11.99 3.85 -15.64
C LEU A 352 -11.05 4.42 -16.70
N ARG A 353 -9.81 4.74 -16.27
CA ARG A 353 -8.64 4.95 -17.12
C ARG A 353 -7.50 4.02 -16.68
N GLY A 354 -6.86 3.37 -17.63
CA GLY A 354 -5.83 2.36 -17.35
C GLY A 354 -6.41 1.06 -16.78
N GLY A 355 -5.64 0.46 -15.87
CA GLY A 355 -5.99 -0.82 -15.24
C GLY A 355 -5.87 -2.04 -16.14
N GLY A 356 -5.43 -3.15 -15.60
CA GLY A 356 -5.29 -4.44 -16.28
C GLY A 356 -6.18 -5.53 -15.69
N ALA A 357 -6.36 -6.63 -16.43
CA ALA A 357 -7.15 -7.78 -15.97
C ALA A 357 -6.59 -8.41 -14.68
N ASP A 358 -5.32 -8.21 -14.42
CA ASP A 358 -4.64 -8.61 -13.17
C ASP A 358 -5.10 -7.81 -11.93
N GLU A 359 -5.73 -6.66 -12.12
CA GLU A 359 -6.32 -5.83 -11.07
C GLU A 359 -7.85 -5.78 -11.14
N SER A 360 -8.46 -6.65 -11.95
CA SER A 360 -9.91 -6.78 -12.06
C SER A 360 -10.56 -7.07 -10.70
N PRO A 361 -11.78 -6.57 -10.43
CA PRO A 361 -12.53 -6.91 -9.22
C PRO A 361 -12.70 -8.41 -8.96
N HIS A 362 -12.67 -9.22 -10.01
CA HIS A 362 -12.79 -10.69 -9.92
C HIS A 362 -11.60 -11.38 -9.24
N VAL A 363 -10.46 -10.67 -9.06
CA VAL A 363 -9.27 -11.23 -8.41
C VAL A 363 -9.20 -10.91 -6.92
N TYR A 364 -10.19 -10.19 -6.39
CA TYR A 364 -10.27 -9.73 -5.01
C TYR A 364 -11.48 -10.32 -4.29
N ARG A 365 -11.37 -10.44 -2.96
CA ARG A 365 -12.52 -10.69 -2.08
C ARG A 365 -13.43 -9.48 -2.06
N ARG A 366 -14.64 -9.64 -1.50
CA ARG A 366 -15.54 -8.51 -1.27
C ARG A 366 -15.19 -7.85 0.04
N LEU A 367 -14.93 -6.53 0.00
CA LEU A 367 -14.48 -5.78 1.18
C LEU A 367 -15.44 -5.89 2.38
N PRO A 368 -16.79 -5.86 2.22
CA PRO A 368 -17.71 -6.07 3.35
C PRO A 368 -17.53 -7.43 4.05
N GLU A 369 -17.26 -8.51 3.30
CA GLU A 369 -17.01 -9.85 3.85
C GLU A 369 -15.70 -9.88 4.63
N VAL A 370 -14.66 -9.21 4.11
CA VAL A 370 -13.36 -9.09 4.76
C VAL A 370 -13.46 -8.31 6.05
N LEU A 371 -14.19 -7.19 6.06
CA LEU A 371 -14.42 -6.38 7.26
C LEU A 371 -15.25 -7.14 8.32
N ALA A 372 -16.25 -7.89 7.88
CA ALA A 372 -17.02 -8.75 8.79
C ALA A 372 -16.14 -9.83 9.44
N ALA A 373 -15.22 -10.44 8.67
CA ALA A 373 -14.27 -11.43 9.18
C ALA A 373 -13.18 -10.82 10.07
N GLN A 374 -12.85 -9.53 9.91
CA GLN A 374 -11.94 -8.79 10.79
C GLN A 374 -12.56 -8.54 12.18
N GLY A 375 -13.88 -8.52 12.27
CA GLY A 375 -14.61 -8.43 13.54
C GLY A 375 -14.60 -7.04 14.19
N PRO A 376 -14.79 -6.95 15.52
CA PRO A 376 -15.15 -5.72 16.23
C PRO A 376 -13.98 -4.79 16.56
N THR A 377 -12.81 -5.01 15.98
CA THR A 377 -11.60 -4.20 16.30
C THR A 377 -11.59 -2.83 15.63
N VAL A 378 -12.38 -2.67 14.57
CA VAL A 378 -12.56 -1.43 13.82
C VAL A 378 -14.02 -1.17 13.52
N GLU A 379 -14.38 0.09 13.31
CA GLU A 379 -15.69 0.53 12.83
C GLU A 379 -15.55 1.28 11.49
N VAL A 380 -16.55 1.17 10.63
CA VAL A 380 -16.64 1.91 9.38
C VAL A 380 -17.29 3.27 9.65
N LEU A 381 -16.57 4.34 9.31
CA LEU A 381 -17.05 5.72 9.44
C LEU A 381 -17.74 6.21 8.17
N HIS A 382 -17.19 5.88 7.00
CA HIS A 382 -17.72 6.25 5.70
C HIS A 382 -17.54 5.09 4.71
N VAL A 383 -18.56 4.82 3.92
CA VAL A 383 -18.46 3.99 2.72
C VAL A 383 -18.25 4.93 1.53
N LEU A 384 -17.25 4.63 0.70
CA LEU A 384 -16.83 5.46 -0.42
C LEU A 384 -17.13 4.75 -1.73
N HIS A 385 -18.11 5.26 -2.49
CA HIS A 385 -18.54 4.70 -3.76
C HIS A 385 -17.70 5.30 -4.90
N PRO A 386 -16.96 4.49 -5.68
CA PRO A 386 -16.09 5.00 -6.72
C PRO A 386 -16.87 5.61 -7.88
N LEU A 387 -16.45 6.78 -8.32
CA LEU A 387 -16.97 7.51 -9.49
C LEU A 387 -15.96 7.47 -10.65
N VAL A 388 -14.69 7.68 -10.33
CA VAL A 388 -13.56 7.69 -11.27
C VAL A 388 -12.44 6.86 -10.68
N VAL A 389 -11.83 6.01 -11.50
CA VAL A 389 -10.65 5.21 -11.16
C VAL A 389 -9.59 5.44 -12.24
N VAL A 390 -8.41 5.88 -11.84
CA VAL A 390 -7.27 6.09 -12.75
C VAL A 390 -6.07 5.29 -12.27
N MET A 391 -5.56 4.44 -13.16
CA MET A 391 -4.44 3.54 -12.93
C MET A 391 -3.44 3.61 -14.09
N ALA A 392 -2.27 3.00 -13.92
CA ALA A 392 -1.33 2.82 -15.03
C ALA A 392 -1.95 2.02 -16.19
N GLY A 393 -1.47 2.25 -17.40
CA GLY A 393 -1.96 1.58 -18.59
C GLY A 393 -1.84 0.05 -18.52
N ALA A 394 -2.84 -0.67 -19.03
CA ALA A 394 -2.87 -2.13 -19.04
C ALA A 394 -1.68 -2.78 -19.78
N GLU A 395 -1.13 -2.08 -20.77
CA GLU A 395 0.00 -2.53 -21.59
C GLU A 395 1.38 -2.16 -20.99
N GLU A 396 1.39 -1.49 -19.83
CA GLU A 396 2.65 -1.09 -19.21
C GLU A 396 3.39 -2.32 -18.68
N PHE A 397 4.64 -2.46 -19.13
CA PHE A 397 5.49 -3.56 -18.67
C PHE A 397 5.91 -3.32 -17.22
N ASP A 398 5.43 -4.14 -16.33
CA ASP A 398 5.87 -4.18 -14.95
C ASP A 398 6.80 -5.39 -14.76
N PRO A 399 8.12 -5.16 -14.57
CA PRO A 399 9.07 -6.24 -14.37
C PRO A 399 8.92 -6.97 -13.02
N TYR A 400 8.10 -6.46 -12.14
CA TYR A 400 7.84 -6.97 -10.77
C TYR A 400 6.52 -7.74 -10.67
N LYS A 401 5.82 -7.96 -11.79
CA LYS A 401 4.63 -8.83 -11.85
C LYS A 401 5.06 -10.29 -11.66
N ASP A 402 4.56 -10.90 -10.61
CA ASP A 402 4.61 -12.33 -10.30
C ASP A 402 3.66 -13.18 -11.15
#